data_cd08112761cdfe2971d73768924b6f7a
#
_entry.id   cd08112761cdfe2971d73768924b6f7a
#
_cell.length_a   1.000
_cell.length_b   1.000
_cell.length_c   1.000
_cell.angle_alpha   90.00
_cell.angle_beta   90.00
_cell.angle_gamma   90.00
#
_symmetry.space_group_name_H-M   'P 1'
#
loop_
_entity.id
_entity.type
_entity.pdbx_description
1 polymer ?
#
loop_
_entity_poly.entity_id
_entity_poly.type
_entity_poly.pdbx_seq_one_letter_code
_entity_poly.pdbx_strand_id
1 'polypeptide(L)'
;KLYFNDHKTKATWDVPESGKRKVFFAVGNCLIGNVNNTKESMAIAWMNGSNAATMIGYVVTTWHGRNGWGGLKYWLTNPGRYSLAEAVYMNQQDFLYQQYQWYPSLIKENYNFDGNEFQIAAREVAKAMNIQQPTQDQIGFWHDRDVLAYYGDPKWNVRLQEIPEE
;
A
#
# COMPACT_ATOMS: atom_id res chain seq x y z
N LYS A 1 -22.37 2.03 -2.43
CA LYS A 1 -22.40 1.22 -3.66
C LYS A 1 -21.21 1.62 -4.54
N LEU A 2 -20.49 0.65 -5.10
CA LEU A 2 -19.41 0.89 -6.04
C LEU A 2 -19.91 0.94 -7.46
N TYR A 3 -19.38 1.86 -8.25
CA TYR A 3 -19.66 1.94 -9.68
C TYR A 3 -18.40 2.35 -10.47
N PHE A 4 -18.34 1.93 -11.71
CA PHE A 4 -17.38 2.43 -12.68
C PHE A 4 -17.95 3.62 -13.44
N ASN A 5 -17.12 4.59 -13.73
CA ASN A 5 -17.49 5.74 -14.56
C ASN A 5 -16.55 5.80 -15.78
N ASP A 6 -17.12 5.77 -16.97
CA ASP A 6 -16.37 6.04 -18.19
C ASP A 6 -16.28 7.56 -18.40
N HIS A 7 -15.07 8.07 -18.36
CA HIS A 7 -14.84 9.51 -18.54
C HIS A 7 -15.22 10.06 -19.91
N LYS A 8 -15.22 9.22 -20.96
CA LYS A 8 -15.59 9.63 -22.32
C LYS A 8 -17.09 9.65 -22.53
N THR A 9 -17.75 8.54 -22.22
CA THR A 9 -19.18 8.37 -22.48
C THR A 9 -20.08 8.86 -21.35
N LYS A 10 -19.50 9.13 -20.16
CA LYS A 10 -20.21 9.43 -18.91
C LYS A 10 -21.15 8.31 -18.44
N ALA A 11 -21.06 7.15 -19.05
CA ALA A 11 -21.80 5.98 -18.62
C ALA A 11 -21.28 5.48 -17.27
N THR A 12 -22.17 4.95 -16.45
CA THR A 12 -21.84 4.36 -15.15
C THR A 12 -22.36 2.93 -15.09
N TRP A 13 -21.59 2.04 -14.53
CA TRP A 13 -21.96 0.65 -14.26
C TRP A 13 -21.71 0.32 -12.80
N ASP A 14 -22.66 -0.37 -12.20
CA ASP A 14 -22.44 -0.92 -10.88
C ASP A 14 -21.34 -2.00 -10.90
N VAL A 15 -20.49 -2.01 -9.87
CA VAL A 15 -19.59 -3.13 -9.66
C VAL A 15 -20.44 -4.33 -9.24
N PRO A 16 -20.43 -5.44 -10.00
CA PRO A 16 -21.23 -6.59 -9.65
C PRO A 16 -20.75 -7.20 -8.33
N GLU A 17 -21.71 -7.65 -7.54
CA GLU A 17 -21.41 -8.45 -6.36
C GLU A 17 -20.74 -9.77 -6.80
N SER A 18 -19.76 -10.20 -6.03
CA SER A 18 -19.07 -11.45 -6.27
C SER A 18 -19.29 -12.41 -5.11
N GLY A 19 -19.78 -13.61 -5.41
CA GLY A 19 -19.89 -14.67 -4.41
C GLY A 19 -18.56 -15.22 -3.91
N LYS A 20 -17.44 -14.87 -4.57
CA LYS A 20 -16.10 -15.33 -4.19
C LYS A 20 -15.37 -14.27 -3.39
N ARG A 21 -14.75 -14.68 -2.29
CA ARG A 21 -13.84 -13.82 -1.52
C ARG A 21 -12.62 -13.50 -2.39
N LYS A 22 -12.16 -12.25 -2.33
CA LYS A 22 -11.02 -11.79 -3.13
C LYS A 22 -10.10 -10.88 -2.34
N VAL A 23 -8.90 -10.75 -2.84
CA VAL A 23 -7.92 -9.74 -2.42
C VAL A 23 -8.01 -8.57 -3.38
N PHE A 24 -8.08 -7.36 -2.84
CA PHE A 24 -7.97 -6.13 -3.61
C PHE A 24 -6.67 -5.42 -3.27
N PHE A 25 -5.74 -5.45 -4.21
CA PHE A 25 -4.41 -4.87 -4.07
C PHE A 25 -4.37 -3.50 -4.76
N ALA A 26 -4.64 -2.44 -4.02
CA ALA A 26 -4.80 -1.09 -4.55
C ALA A 26 -3.52 -0.24 -4.40
N VAL A 27 -2.36 -0.83 -4.66
CA VAL A 27 -1.05 -0.23 -4.36
C VAL A 27 -0.57 0.83 -5.34
N GLY A 28 -1.26 1.00 -6.44
CA GLY A 28 -0.95 2.06 -7.43
C GLY A 28 -1.84 3.29 -7.32
N ASN A 29 -2.71 3.38 -6.34
CA ASN A 29 -3.71 4.43 -6.23
C ASN A 29 -3.65 5.10 -4.86
N CYS A 30 -3.22 6.36 -4.84
CA CYS A 30 -3.19 7.19 -3.64
C CYS A 30 -4.59 7.33 -3.02
N LEU A 31 -4.68 7.37 -1.70
CA LEU A 31 -5.90 7.60 -0.93
C LEU A 31 -6.98 6.52 -1.01
N ILE A 32 -6.82 5.48 -1.82
CA ILE A 32 -7.86 4.44 -1.95
C ILE A 32 -8.08 3.66 -0.65
N GLY A 33 -7.07 3.60 0.22
CA GLY A 33 -7.16 3.01 1.55
C GLY A 33 -7.68 3.97 2.62
N ASN A 34 -7.92 5.23 2.31
CA ASN A 34 -8.39 6.20 3.29
C ASN A 34 -9.89 6.01 3.56
N VAL A 35 -10.25 5.82 4.81
CA VAL A 35 -11.65 5.62 5.22
C VAL A 35 -12.36 6.91 5.63
N ASN A 36 -11.63 8.00 5.90
CA ASN A 36 -12.18 9.33 6.21
C ASN A 36 -13.35 9.34 7.22
N ASN A 37 -13.38 8.37 8.14
CA ASN A 37 -14.48 8.18 9.09
C ASN A 37 -15.88 8.08 8.46
N THR A 38 -15.97 7.62 7.22
CA THR A 38 -17.23 7.44 6.48
C THR A 38 -17.39 6.01 5.97
N LYS A 39 -18.63 5.53 6.03
CA LYS A 39 -19.00 4.22 5.45
C LYS A 39 -18.97 4.22 3.92
N GLU A 40 -18.88 5.38 3.30
CA GLU A 40 -18.88 5.56 1.85
C GLU A 40 -17.49 5.64 1.25
N SER A 41 -16.45 5.45 2.09
CA SER A 41 -15.08 5.37 1.58
C SER A 41 -14.90 4.22 0.59
N MET A 42 -13.97 4.39 -0.33
CA MET A 42 -13.68 3.38 -1.35
C MET A 42 -13.28 2.04 -0.72
N ALA A 43 -12.45 2.05 0.33
CA ALA A 43 -12.03 0.85 1.03
C ALA A 43 -13.23 0.06 1.59
N ILE A 44 -14.11 0.73 2.33
CA ILE A 44 -15.31 0.09 2.90
C ILE A 44 -16.27 -0.37 1.80
N ALA A 45 -16.42 0.42 0.75
CA ALA A 45 -17.28 0.06 -0.37
C ALA A 45 -16.80 -1.20 -1.11
N TRP A 46 -15.49 -1.37 -1.31
CA TRP A 46 -14.92 -2.59 -1.87
C TRP A 46 -15.13 -3.81 -0.96
N MET A 47 -14.90 -3.66 0.33
CA MET A 47 -15.08 -4.76 1.28
C MET A 47 -16.54 -5.18 1.39
N ASN A 48 -17.47 -4.23 1.45
CA ASN A 48 -18.90 -4.51 1.63
C ASN A 48 -19.64 -4.84 0.33
N GLY A 49 -19.26 -4.23 -0.80
CA GLY A 49 -20.02 -4.31 -2.04
C GLY A 49 -19.45 -5.26 -3.08
N SER A 50 -18.20 -5.70 -2.95
CA SER A 50 -17.55 -6.57 -3.93
C SER A 50 -17.01 -7.87 -3.36
N ASN A 51 -17.27 -8.13 -2.07
CA ASN A 51 -16.73 -9.28 -1.33
C ASN A 51 -15.19 -9.32 -1.29
N ALA A 52 -14.55 -8.15 -1.26
CA ALA A 52 -13.11 -8.07 -0.98
C ALA A 52 -12.88 -8.43 0.49
N ALA A 53 -12.35 -9.60 0.76
CA ALA A 53 -12.06 -10.08 2.12
C ALA A 53 -10.81 -9.42 2.71
N THR A 54 -9.92 -8.96 1.83
CA THR A 54 -8.72 -8.20 2.20
C THR A 54 -8.51 -7.11 1.16
N MET A 55 -8.15 -5.93 1.65
CA MET A 55 -7.75 -4.79 0.83
C MET A 55 -6.47 -4.20 1.38
N ILE A 56 -5.55 -3.85 0.49
CA ILE A 56 -4.33 -3.13 0.81
C ILE A 56 -4.32 -1.84 -0.02
N GLY A 57 -4.14 -0.72 0.65
CA GLY A 57 -4.17 0.58 -0.03
C GLY A 57 -3.55 1.70 0.79
N TYR A 58 -3.18 2.77 0.12
CA TYR A 58 -2.60 3.94 0.75
C TYR A 58 -3.66 4.83 1.39
N VAL A 59 -3.38 5.29 2.61
CA VAL A 59 -4.30 6.15 3.39
C VAL A 59 -4.08 7.64 3.13
N VAL A 60 -2.93 8.00 2.56
CA VAL A 60 -2.59 9.35 2.10
C VAL A 60 -1.97 9.28 0.72
N THR A 61 -1.64 10.41 0.13
CA THR A 61 -0.90 10.48 -1.13
C THR A 61 0.47 9.82 -0.96
N THR A 62 0.73 8.77 -1.72
CA THR A 62 2.03 8.11 -1.77
C THR A 62 2.90 8.77 -2.82
N TRP A 63 4.22 8.72 -2.63
CA TRP A 63 5.16 9.29 -3.60
C TRP A 63 5.48 8.32 -4.74
N HIS A 64 5.90 7.11 -4.41
CA HIS A 64 6.30 6.10 -5.40
C HIS A 64 5.63 4.74 -5.24
N GLY A 65 4.76 4.59 -4.27
CA GLY A 65 4.12 3.30 -4.00
C GLY A 65 5.10 2.22 -3.52
N ARG A 66 6.24 2.62 -2.98
CA ARG A 66 7.33 1.70 -2.61
C ARG A 66 6.89 0.64 -1.62
N ASN A 67 6.13 1.04 -0.60
CA ASN A 67 5.69 0.11 0.43
C ASN A 67 4.72 -0.95 -0.12
N GLY A 68 3.76 -0.55 -0.96
CA GLY A 68 2.73 -1.46 -1.46
C GLY A 68 3.27 -2.56 -2.39
N TRP A 69 4.13 -2.20 -3.32
CA TRP A 69 4.67 -3.15 -4.30
C TRP A 69 5.55 -4.23 -3.70
N GLY A 70 6.23 -3.96 -2.59
CA GLY A 70 7.05 -4.94 -1.91
C GLY A 70 6.24 -6.12 -1.37
N GLY A 71 5.07 -5.87 -0.77
CA GLY A 71 4.18 -6.93 -0.30
C GLY A 71 3.71 -7.83 -1.45
N LEU A 72 3.39 -7.23 -2.58
CA LEU A 72 3.04 -7.97 -3.79
C LEU A 72 4.21 -8.85 -4.27
N LYS A 73 5.43 -8.33 -4.25
CA LYS A 73 6.63 -9.08 -4.59
C LYS A 73 6.75 -10.37 -3.77
N TYR A 74 6.72 -10.27 -2.45
CA TYR A 74 6.86 -11.43 -1.58
C TYR A 74 5.79 -12.49 -1.82
N TRP A 75 4.57 -12.06 -2.06
CA TRP A 75 3.44 -12.96 -2.30
C TRP A 75 3.50 -13.64 -3.65
N LEU A 76 3.82 -12.90 -4.73
CA LEU A 76 3.86 -13.42 -6.09
C LEU A 76 5.09 -14.27 -6.40
N THR A 77 6.25 -13.91 -5.85
CA THR A 77 7.49 -14.63 -6.15
C THR A 77 7.73 -15.85 -5.27
N ASN A 78 6.88 -16.07 -4.27
CA ASN A 78 6.97 -17.25 -3.40
C ASN A 78 5.58 -17.88 -3.22
N PRO A 79 4.98 -18.41 -4.30
CA PRO A 79 3.66 -19.01 -4.23
C PRO A 79 3.64 -20.16 -3.21
N GLY A 80 2.56 -20.24 -2.44
CA GLY A 80 2.39 -21.23 -1.39
C GLY A 80 3.17 -20.97 -0.08
N ARG A 81 4.26 -20.21 -0.12
CA ARG A 81 5.14 -20.02 1.04
C ARG A 81 4.56 -19.04 2.06
N TYR A 82 4.10 -17.87 1.63
CA TYR A 82 3.58 -16.82 2.50
C TYR A 82 2.09 -16.61 2.29
N SER A 83 1.35 -16.39 3.37
CA SER A 83 0.05 -15.75 3.29
C SER A 83 0.22 -14.29 2.89
N LEU A 84 -0.85 -13.64 2.44
CA LEU A 84 -0.79 -12.22 2.08
C LEU A 84 -0.38 -11.34 3.28
N ALA A 85 -0.90 -11.64 4.47
CA ALA A 85 -0.52 -10.90 5.69
C ALA A 85 0.97 -11.07 6.03
N GLU A 86 1.50 -12.28 5.92
CA GLU A 86 2.93 -12.53 6.11
C GLU A 86 3.78 -11.81 5.06
N ALA A 87 3.35 -11.80 3.80
CA ALA A 87 4.06 -11.09 2.74
C ALA A 87 4.10 -9.58 2.97
N VAL A 88 2.99 -8.99 3.42
CA VAL A 88 2.92 -7.56 3.76
C VAL A 88 3.82 -7.26 4.98
N TYR A 89 3.81 -8.12 5.98
CA TYR A 89 4.71 -7.98 7.12
C TYR A 89 6.20 -8.05 6.72
N MET A 90 6.56 -9.02 5.89
CA MET A 90 7.94 -9.16 5.39
C MET A 90 8.36 -7.94 4.58
N ASN A 91 7.48 -7.40 3.74
CA ASN A 91 7.74 -6.16 3.04
C ASN A 91 8.00 -5.00 3.99
N GLN A 92 7.20 -4.87 5.05
CA GLN A 92 7.39 -3.81 6.04
C GLN A 92 8.72 -3.93 6.78
N GLN A 93 9.13 -5.14 7.11
CA GLN A 93 10.44 -5.38 7.74
C GLN A 93 11.60 -5.01 6.81
N ASP A 94 11.53 -5.42 5.54
CA ASP A 94 12.52 -5.10 4.52
C ASP A 94 12.63 -3.57 4.30
N PHE A 95 11.48 -2.92 4.30
CA PHE A 95 11.36 -1.48 4.15
C PHE A 95 12.02 -0.72 5.31
N LEU A 96 11.74 -1.12 6.54
CA LEU A 96 12.36 -0.55 7.74
C LEU A 96 13.86 -0.83 7.79
N TYR A 97 14.28 -2.03 7.39
CA TYR A 97 15.71 -2.37 7.32
C TYR A 97 16.45 -1.46 6.33
N GLN A 98 15.87 -1.24 5.15
CA GLN A 98 16.46 -0.35 4.14
C GLN A 98 16.59 1.08 4.66
N GLN A 99 15.58 1.59 5.35
CA GLN A 99 15.61 2.91 5.97
C GLN A 99 16.69 2.99 7.07
N TYR A 100 16.82 1.94 7.88
CA TYR A 100 17.84 1.87 8.92
C TYR A 100 19.26 1.94 8.33
N GLN A 101 19.49 1.33 7.17
CA GLN A 101 20.77 1.40 6.48
C GLN A 101 21.08 2.82 5.97
N TRP A 102 20.09 3.53 5.47
CA TRP A 102 20.29 4.84 4.86
C TRP A 102 20.27 5.99 5.87
N TYR A 103 19.29 6.00 6.76
CA TYR A 103 19.06 7.10 7.69
C TYR A 103 18.49 6.63 9.04
N PRO A 104 19.32 5.95 9.84
CA PRO A 104 18.87 5.38 11.12
C PRO A 104 18.27 6.41 12.09
N SER A 105 18.69 7.67 12.01
CA SER A 105 18.14 8.74 12.84
C SER A 105 16.66 9.04 12.58
N LEU A 106 16.16 8.74 11.39
CA LEU A 106 14.77 8.99 11.01
C LEU A 106 13.81 7.84 11.33
N ILE A 107 14.31 6.69 11.77
CA ILE A 107 13.47 5.50 12.03
C ILE A 107 12.38 5.77 13.08
N LYS A 108 12.69 6.56 14.08
CA LYS A 108 11.79 6.90 15.19
C LYS A 108 10.99 8.19 14.97
N GLU A 109 11.32 8.91 13.92
CA GLU A 109 10.65 10.17 13.63
C GLU A 109 9.30 9.91 12.96
N ASN A 110 8.26 10.54 13.48
CA ASN A 110 6.96 10.57 12.86
C ASN A 110 6.95 11.65 11.78
N TYR A 111 6.47 11.29 10.62
CA TYR A 111 6.30 12.23 9.54
C TYR A 111 4.85 12.70 9.45
N ASN A 112 4.65 14.02 9.47
CA ASN A 112 3.32 14.59 9.29
C ASN A 112 3.09 14.92 7.82
N PHE A 113 2.07 14.31 7.23
CA PHE A 113 1.77 14.37 5.79
C PHE A 113 0.82 15.52 5.44
N ASP A 114 1.06 16.73 5.95
CA ASP A 114 0.26 17.92 5.68
C ASP A 114 1.02 18.91 4.78
N GLY A 115 0.56 19.12 3.56
CA GLY A 115 1.04 20.19 2.68
C GLY A 115 2.35 19.90 1.93
N ASN A 116 3.33 20.76 1.96
CA ASN A 116 4.59 20.67 1.17
C ASN A 116 5.57 19.57 1.62
N GLU A 117 5.08 18.42 1.87
CA GLU A 117 5.67 17.28 2.56
C GLU A 117 6.90 16.73 1.86
N PHE A 118 6.87 16.66 0.53
CA PHE A 118 8.00 16.13 -0.22
C PHE A 118 9.28 16.94 -0.02
N GLN A 119 9.19 18.26 -0.03
CA GLN A 119 10.36 19.12 0.18
C GLN A 119 10.87 19.04 1.61
N ILE A 120 9.97 18.86 2.58
CA ILE A 120 10.35 18.65 3.98
C ILE A 120 11.06 17.29 4.09
N ALA A 121 10.47 16.21 3.55
CA ALA A 121 11.08 14.89 3.51
C ALA A 121 12.45 14.91 2.84
N ALA A 122 12.59 15.57 1.70
CA ALA A 122 13.86 15.71 1.01
C ALA A 122 14.95 16.34 1.87
N ARG A 123 14.61 17.40 2.62
CA ARG A 123 15.56 18.08 3.52
C ARG A 123 15.97 17.21 4.70
N GLU A 124 15.00 16.54 5.33
CA GLU A 124 15.29 15.67 6.48
C GLU A 124 16.12 14.46 6.07
N VAL A 125 15.82 13.83 4.94
CA VAL A 125 16.62 12.74 4.39
C VAL A 125 18.02 13.21 4.02
N ALA A 126 18.15 14.36 3.35
CA ALA A 126 19.44 14.95 3.00
C ALA A 126 20.31 15.19 4.24
N LYS A 127 19.72 15.75 5.29
CA LYS A 127 20.38 15.99 6.58
C LYS A 127 20.80 14.68 7.25
N ALA A 128 19.89 13.70 7.32
CA ALA A 128 20.15 12.43 7.98
C ALA A 128 21.23 11.60 7.29
N MET A 129 21.30 11.68 5.96
CA MET A 129 22.32 10.99 5.15
C MET A 129 23.62 11.79 4.96
N ASN A 130 23.64 13.05 5.39
CA ASN A 130 24.76 14.00 5.14
C ASN A 130 25.10 14.14 3.63
N ILE A 131 24.06 14.30 2.81
CA ILE A 131 24.16 14.51 1.36
C ILE A 131 23.45 15.78 0.95
N GLN A 132 23.84 16.38 -0.17
CA GLN A 132 23.19 17.61 -0.65
C GLN A 132 21.82 17.35 -1.26
N GLN A 133 21.70 16.28 -2.02
CA GLN A 133 20.48 15.97 -2.77
C GLN A 133 20.18 14.46 -2.72
N PRO A 134 19.17 14.03 -1.94
CA PRO A 134 18.75 12.65 -1.93
C PRO A 134 18.03 12.30 -3.23
N THR A 135 18.09 11.03 -3.58
CA THR A 135 17.31 10.50 -4.71
C THR A 135 15.82 10.47 -4.36
N GLN A 136 14.98 10.43 -5.38
CA GLN A 136 13.54 10.26 -5.18
C GLN A 136 13.21 8.96 -4.43
N ASP A 137 13.96 7.90 -4.66
CA ASP A 137 13.79 6.63 -3.96
C ASP A 137 14.07 6.78 -2.46
N GLN A 138 15.17 7.43 -2.09
CA GLN A 138 15.52 7.66 -0.68
C GLN A 138 14.44 8.47 0.03
N ILE A 139 13.91 9.50 -0.62
CA ILE A 139 12.82 10.30 -0.07
C ILE A 139 11.54 9.47 0.02
N GLY A 140 11.20 8.73 -1.03
CA GLY A 140 9.99 7.93 -1.10
C GLY A 140 9.97 6.79 -0.07
N PHE A 141 11.11 6.18 0.25
CA PHE A 141 11.19 5.16 1.29
C PHE A 141 10.80 5.69 2.67
N TRP A 142 11.20 6.90 3.01
CA TRP A 142 10.79 7.49 4.27
C TRP A 142 9.35 8.01 4.22
N HIS A 143 8.97 8.70 3.15
CA HIS A 143 7.63 9.24 2.96
C HIS A 143 6.55 8.14 2.95
N ASP A 144 6.82 7.03 2.25
CA ASP A 144 5.84 5.95 2.07
C ASP A 144 5.80 4.94 3.24
N ARG A 145 6.62 5.11 4.28
CA ARG A 145 6.77 4.14 5.37
C ARG A 145 5.47 3.82 6.09
N ASP A 146 4.74 4.83 6.48
CA ASP A 146 3.62 4.71 7.41
C ASP A 146 2.25 4.92 6.72
N VAL A 147 2.21 4.83 5.40
CA VAL A 147 1.04 5.24 4.61
C VAL A 147 0.23 4.09 4.03
N LEU A 148 0.66 2.85 4.22
CA LEU A 148 -0.04 1.66 3.73
C LEU A 148 -0.90 1.05 4.81
N ALA A 149 -2.19 0.84 4.52
CA ALA A 149 -3.11 0.13 5.40
C ALA A 149 -3.46 -1.25 4.85
N TYR A 150 -3.52 -2.23 5.75
CA TYR A 150 -4.04 -3.55 5.51
C TYR A 150 -5.42 -3.67 6.19
N TYR A 151 -6.45 -3.91 5.40
CA TYR A 151 -7.80 -4.15 5.87
C TYR A 151 -8.18 -5.61 5.64
N GLY A 152 -8.74 -6.25 6.64
CA GLY A 152 -9.18 -7.64 6.58
C GLY A 152 -8.65 -8.48 7.74
N ASP A 153 -9.04 -9.74 7.77
CA ASP A 153 -8.59 -10.68 8.79
C ASP A 153 -7.17 -11.19 8.47
N PRO A 154 -6.15 -10.85 9.27
CA PRO A 154 -4.78 -11.31 9.04
C PRO A 154 -4.63 -12.83 9.23
N LYS A 155 -5.58 -13.48 9.89
CA LYS A 155 -5.62 -14.94 10.07
C LYS A 155 -6.18 -15.65 8.83
N TRP A 156 -6.79 -14.93 7.92
CA TRP A 156 -7.22 -15.52 6.65
C TRP A 156 -6.00 -15.92 5.84
N ASN A 157 -5.73 -17.23 5.84
CA ASN A 157 -4.56 -17.82 5.21
C ASN A 157 -4.71 -17.90 3.69
N VAL A 158 -4.74 -16.74 3.03
CA VAL A 158 -4.75 -16.66 1.58
C VAL A 158 -3.32 -16.77 1.05
N ARG A 159 -3.08 -17.86 0.30
CA ARG A 159 -1.81 -18.16 -0.37
C ARG A 159 -2.06 -18.36 -1.85
N LEU A 160 -1.09 -18.01 -2.67
CA LEU A 160 -1.10 -18.43 -4.06
C LEU A 160 -0.78 -19.92 -4.13
N GLN A 161 -1.43 -20.61 -5.05
CA GLN A 161 -1.07 -22.00 -5.35
C GLN A 161 0.20 -22.02 -6.18
N GLU A 162 1.07 -22.98 -5.90
CA GLU A 162 2.16 -23.31 -6.83
C GLU A 162 1.54 -23.82 -8.14
N ILE A 163 2.02 -23.28 -9.25
CA ILE A 163 1.66 -23.82 -10.56
C ILE A 163 2.57 -25.04 -10.76
N PRO A 164 2.03 -26.25 -10.93
CA PRO A 164 2.85 -27.41 -11.25
C PRO A 164 3.67 -27.12 -12.53
N GLU A 165 4.95 -27.41 -12.51
CA GLU A 165 5.76 -27.41 -13.72
C GLU A 165 5.21 -28.51 -14.66
N GLU A 166 4.84 -28.16 -15.89
CA GLU A 166 4.40 -29.10 -16.92
C GLU A 166 5.57 -29.95 -17.47
#